data_ff5081a63569d8f5a236bbd50698a8b0
#
_entry.id   ff5081a63569d8f5a236bbd50698a8b0
#
_cell.length_a   1.000
_cell.length_b   1.000
_cell.length_c   1.000
_cell.angle_alpha   90.00
_cell.angle_beta   90.00
_cell.angle_gamma   90.00
#
_symmetry.space_group_name_H-M   'P 1'
#
loop_
_entity.id
_entity.type
_entity.pdbx_description
1 polymer ?
#
loop_
_entity_poly.entity_id
_entity_poly.type
_entity_poly.pdbx_seq_one_letter_code
_entity_poly.pdbx_strand_id
1 'polypeptide(L)'
;MKRNVVLVVLFAAVVVVAGCARMARAAFQTPTVELKDVVVKGIGLNGGSLDVILDVYNPNDYRIDASRVTYTVLADSLKVATGEVTKLVTLTNRKMTTITLPVTFTMRELTKAAGVLLQNGSINYTVRGEFTLATPFGNLTRPYQGNGRYDSLSR
;
A
#
# COMPACT_ATOMS: atom_id res chain seq x y z
N MET A 1 30.42 18.39 -43.78
CA MET A 1 30.33 19.11 -42.50
C MET A 1 28.89 19.21 -41.99
N LYS A 2 27.86 19.62 -42.73
CA LYS A 2 26.48 19.77 -42.26
C LYS A 2 25.85 18.49 -41.68
N ARG A 3 26.13 17.31 -42.28
CA ARG A 3 25.59 16.00 -41.85
C ARG A 3 26.10 15.55 -40.47
N ASN A 4 27.35 15.85 -40.15
CA ASN A 4 27.95 15.49 -38.86
C ASN A 4 27.45 16.42 -37.72
N VAL A 5 27.19 17.70 -38.04
CA VAL A 5 26.63 18.65 -37.09
C VAL A 5 25.19 18.24 -36.71
N VAL A 6 24.37 17.82 -37.69
CA VAL A 6 23.00 17.35 -37.42
C VAL A 6 23.00 16.09 -36.54
N LEU A 7 23.91 15.13 -36.76
CA LEU A 7 24.06 13.94 -35.92
C LEU A 7 24.45 14.27 -34.48
N VAL A 8 25.39 15.21 -34.31
CA VAL A 8 25.81 15.64 -32.95
C VAL A 8 24.69 16.34 -32.21
N VAL A 9 23.90 17.20 -32.88
CA VAL A 9 22.75 17.90 -32.27
C VAL A 9 21.65 16.89 -31.88
N LEU A 10 21.34 15.91 -32.73
CA LEU A 10 20.40 14.84 -32.43
C LEU A 10 20.84 14.00 -31.23
N PHE A 11 22.11 13.64 -31.18
CA PHE A 11 22.64 12.86 -30.04
C PHE A 11 22.61 13.66 -28.74
N ALA A 12 22.96 14.95 -28.76
CA ALA A 12 22.88 15.83 -27.61
C ALA A 12 21.45 15.99 -27.14
N ALA A 13 20.45 16.11 -28.01
CA ALA A 13 19.04 16.21 -27.67
C ALA A 13 18.52 14.94 -26.94
N VAL A 14 18.94 13.74 -27.44
CA VAL A 14 18.57 12.47 -26.80
C VAL A 14 19.16 12.33 -25.39
N VAL A 15 20.41 12.77 -25.18
CA VAL A 15 21.07 12.73 -23.86
C VAL A 15 20.37 13.68 -22.85
N VAL A 16 19.96 14.85 -23.30
CA VAL A 16 19.24 15.83 -22.44
C VAL A 16 17.88 15.28 -22.00
N VAL A 17 17.11 14.70 -22.92
CA VAL A 17 15.79 14.12 -22.60
C VAL A 17 15.91 12.93 -21.62
N ALA A 18 16.91 12.05 -21.83
CA ALA A 18 17.17 10.93 -20.92
C ALA A 18 17.63 11.39 -19.53
N GLY A 19 18.38 12.49 -19.44
CA GLY A 19 18.82 13.10 -18.19
C GLY A 19 17.65 13.66 -17.38
N CYS A 20 16.73 14.38 -18.00
CA CYS A 20 15.54 14.93 -17.34
C CYS A 20 14.62 13.85 -16.76
N ALA A 21 14.41 12.75 -17.48
CA ALA A 21 13.59 11.63 -17.00
C ALA A 21 14.20 10.92 -15.77
N ARG A 22 15.52 10.83 -15.68
CA ARG A 22 16.22 10.27 -14.51
C ARG A 22 16.16 11.20 -13.30
N MET A 23 16.33 12.51 -13.47
CA MET A 23 16.19 13.49 -12.38
C MET A 23 14.77 13.53 -11.82
N ALA A 24 13.77 13.46 -12.69
CA ALA A 24 12.37 13.43 -12.26
C ALA A 24 12.01 12.20 -11.43
N ARG A 25 12.54 11.01 -11.76
CA ARG A 25 12.37 9.79 -10.95
C ARG A 25 13.12 9.86 -9.62
N ALA A 26 14.24 10.54 -9.54
CA ALA A 26 14.99 10.76 -8.31
C ALA A 26 14.26 11.70 -7.34
N ALA A 27 13.38 12.55 -7.83
CA ALA A 27 12.55 13.44 -7.01
C ALA A 27 11.32 12.77 -6.40
N PHE A 28 10.94 11.55 -6.81
CA PHE A 28 9.82 10.81 -6.25
C PHE A 28 10.15 10.32 -4.85
N GLN A 29 9.36 10.76 -3.86
CA GLN A 29 9.39 10.25 -2.50
C GLN A 29 8.27 9.23 -2.30
N THR A 30 8.63 8.05 -1.78
CA THR A 30 7.64 7.00 -1.54
C THR A 30 6.65 7.44 -0.46
N PRO A 31 5.33 7.34 -0.69
CA PRO A 31 4.33 7.60 0.33
C PRO A 31 4.55 6.74 1.58
N THR A 32 4.35 7.34 2.75
CA THR A 32 4.40 6.63 4.03
C THR A 32 3.02 6.04 4.32
N VAL A 33 2.99 4.77 4.76
CA VAL A 33 1.75 4.06 5.06
C VAL A 33 1.79 3.63 6.52
N GLU A 34 0.75 3.99 7.26
CA GLU A 34 0.58 3.62 8.65
C GLU A 34 -0.75 2.87 8.82
N LEU A 35 -0.73 1.80 9.62
CA LEU A 35 -1.94 1.10 10.00
C LEU A 35 -2.60 1.91 11.13
N LYS A 36 -3.78 2.46 10.82
CA LYS A 36 -4.54 3.28 11.76
C LYS A 36 -5.43 2.45 12.66
N ASP A 37 -6.19 1.52 12.06
CA ASP A 37 -7.17 0.73 12.79
C ASP A 37 -7.58 -0.53 12.03
N VAL A 38 -8.19 -1.48 12.75
CA VAL A 38 -8.84 -2.67 12.21
C VAL A 38 -10.22 -2.81 12.84
N VAL A 39 -11.25 -2.60 12.05
CA VAL A 39 -12.65 -2.57 12.52
C VAL A 39 -13.39 -3.81 12.04
N VAL A 40 -13.82 -4.68 12.98
CA VAL A 40 -14.68 -5.83 12.66
C VAL A 40 -16.07 -5.34 12.27
N LYS A 41 -16.53 -5.68 11.08
CA LYS A 41 -17.85 -5.29 10.57
C LYS A 41 -18.93 -6.31 10.89
N GLY A 42 -18.56 -7.57 10.94
CA GLY A 42 -19.50 -8.63 11.28
C GLY A 42 -18.86 -10.01 11.23
N ILE A 43 -19.44 -10.92 11.98
CA ILE A 43 -19.08 -12.34 12.06
C ILE A 43 -20.36 -13.15 11.86
N GLY A 44 -20.33 -14.09 10.92
CA GLY A 44 -21.42 -15.02 10.62
C GLY A 44 -20.96 -16.46 10.62
N LEU A 45 -21.86 -17.40 10.30
CA LEU A 45 -21.59 -18.84 10.37
C LEU A 45 -20.46 -19.30 9.43
N ASN A 46 -20.27 -18.63 8.29
CA ASN A 46 -19.27 -19.02 7.27
C ASN A 46 -17.97 -18.20 7.34
N GLY A 47 -17.91 -17.17 8.16
CA GLY A 47 -16.80 -16.24 8.28
C GLY A 47 -17.26 -14.85 8.65
N GLY A 48 -16.50 -13.85 8.28
CA GLY A 48 -16.82 -12.46 8.59
C GLY A 48 -16.10 -11.47 7.69
N SER A 49 -16.24 -10.21 8.04
CA SER A 49 -15.56 -9.11 7.37
C SER A 49 -15.03 -8.11 8.39
N LEU A 50 -13.95 -7.46 8.00
CA LEU A 50 -13.36 -6.35 8.72
C LEU A 50 -12.86 -5.30 7.74
N ASP A 51 -12.74 -4.07 8.22
CA ASP A 51 -12.10 -2.99 7.49
C ASP A 51 -10.70 -2.75 8.07
N VAL A 52 -9.68 -2.80 7.22
CA VAL A 52 -8.34 -2.33 7.56
C VAL A 52 -8.24 -0.87 7.14
N ILE A 53 -7.98 0.00 8.10
CA ILE A 53 -7.88 1.45 7.87
C ILE A 53 -6.41 1.84 7.85
N LEU A 54 -5.96 2.36 6.72
CA LEU A 54 -4.60 2.84 6.50
C LEU A 54 -4.60 4.36 6.35
N ASP A 55 -3.68 5.04 7.02
CA ASP A 55 -3.35 6.43 6.75
C ASP A 55 -2.12 6.49 5.86
N VAL A 56 -2.27 7.13 4.70
CA VAL A 56 -1.23 7.24 3.67
C VAL A 56 -0.86 8.70 3.49
N TYR A 57 0.39 9.05 3.82
CA TYR A 57 0.93 10.39 3.61
C TYR A 57 1.67 10.47 2.28
N ASN A 58 1.30 11.42 1.43
CA ASN A 58 2.00 11.73 0.20
C ASN A 58 3.03 12.87 0.44
N PRO A 59 4.34 12.58 0.51
CA PRO A 59 5.36 13.61 0.73
C PRO A 59 5.67 14.47 -0.51
N ASN A 60 5.12 14.11 -1.67
CA ASN A 60 5.40 14.79 -2.92
C ASN A 60 4.59 16.07 -3.10
N ASP A 61 5.12 17.02 -3.87
CA ASP A 61 4.47 18.30 -4.20
C ASP A 61 3.37 18.17 -5.26
N TYR A 62 3.09 16.94 -5.71
CA TYR A 62 2.07 16.65 -6.71
C TYR A 62 1.15 15.51 -6.25
N ARG A 63 -0.03 15.50 -6.83
CA ARG A 63 -1.02 14.44 -6.65
C ARG A 63 -0.52 13.11 -7.20
N ILE A 64 -0.80 12.04 -6.49
CA ILE A 64 -0.54 10.66 -6.91
C ILE A 64 -1.87 9.91 -6.86
N ASP A 65 -2.15 9.11 -7.88
CA ASP A 65 -3.34 8.27 -7.90
C ASP A 65 -2.94 6.81 -7.66
N ALA A 66 -3.40 6.22 -6.55
CA ALA A 66 -3.26 4.79 -6.29
C ALA A 66 -4.35 4.06 -7.09
N SER A 67 -3.95 3.31 -8.10
CA SER A 67 -4.85 2.58 -9.00
C SER A 67 -5.15 1.16 -8.54
N ARG A 68 -4.27 0.60 -7.71
CA ARG A 68 -4.39 -0.76 -7.18
C ARG A 68 -3.70 -0.84 -5.83
N VAL A 69 -4.35 -1.48 -4.87
CA VAL A 69 -3.80 -1.79 -3.56
C VAL A 69 -4.02 -3.28 -3.32
N THR A 70 -2.95 -4.06 -3.24
CA THR A 70 -3.01 -5.45 -2.78
C THR A 70 -2.80 -5.50 -1.28
N TYR A 71 -3.35 -6.52 -0.62
CA TYR A 71 -3.14 -6.72 0.80
C TYR A 71 -3.10 -8.19 1.20
N THR A 72 -2.32 -8.48 2.22
CA THR A 72 -2.34 -9.73 2.99
C THR A 72 -2.41 -9.38 4.45
N VAL A 73 -3.40 -9.91 5.14
CA VAL A 73 -3.59 -9.77 6.58
C VAL A 73 -3.08 -11.03 7.27
N LEU A 74 -2.17 -10.85 8.21
CA LEU A 74 -1.59 -11.90 9.02
C LEU A 74 -1.99 -11.69 10.48
N ALA A 75 -2.30 -12.75 11.19
CA ALA A 75 -2.46 -12.80 12.65
C ALA A 75 -1.30 -13.67 13.18
N ASP A 76 -0.31 -13.04 13.81
CA ASP A 76 1.04 -13.59 14.00
C ASP A 76 1.61 -14.12 12.66
N SER A 77 1.82 -15.43 12.55
CA SER A 77 2.29 -16.07 11.29
C SER A 77 1.16 -16.63 10.43
N LEU A 78 -0.10 -16.55 10.90
CA LEU A 78 -1.25 -17.13 10.20
C LEU A 78 -1.79 -16.13 9.16
N LYS A 79 -1.87 -16.55 7.92
CA LYS A 79 -2.54 -15.79 6.88
C LYS A 79 -4.06 -15.87 7.08
N VAL A 80 -4.67 -14.73 7.41
CA VAL A 80 -6.11 -14.59 7.65
C VAL A 80 -6.86 -14.25 6.38
N ALA A 81 -6.31 -13.33 5.60
CA ALA A 81 -6.96 -12.90 4.36
C ALA A 81 -5.93 -12.36 3.35
N THR A 82 -6.32 -12.33 2.10
CA THR A 82 -5.61 -11.67 1.02
C THR A 82 -6.62 -11.11 0.02
N GLY A 83 -6.29 -10.01 -0.61
CA GLY A 83 -7.17 -9.41 -1.61
C GLY A 83 -6.55 -8.20 -2.29
N GLU A 84 -7.38 -7.52 -3.06
CA GLU A 84 -7.00 -6.29 -3.75
C GLU A 84 -8.18 -5.32 -3.85
N VAL A 85 -7.84 -4.04 -3.91
CA VAL A 85 -8.75 -2.95 -4.20
C VAL A 85 -8.24 -2.26 -5.46
N THR A 86 -9.08 -2.22 -6.50
CA THR A 86 -8.76 -1.58 -7.78
C THR A 86 -9.44 -0.23 -7.95
N LYS A 87 -10.07 0.28 -6.88
CA LYS A 87 -10.67 1.60 -6.87
C LYS A 87 -9.58 2.67 -6.82
N LEU A 88 -9.67 3.64 -7.73
CA LEU A 88 -8.77 4.79 -7.76
C LEU A 88 -8.88 5.59 -6.45
N VAL A 89 -7.76 5.78 -5.76
CA VAL A 89 -7.64 6.62 -4.58
C VAL A 89 -6.64 7.73 -4.86
N THR A 90 -7.08 8.97 -4.77
CA THR A 90 -6.21 10.13 -4.95
C THR A 90 -5.49 10.50 -3.65
N LEU A 91 -4.16 10.44 -3.68
CA LEU A 91 -3.29 10.93 -2.62
C LEU A 91 -2.94 12.38 -2.90
N THR A 92 -3.60 13.30 -2.21
CA THR A 92 -3.36 14.73 -2.37
C THR A 92 -1.93 15.09 -1.94
N ASN A 93 -1.30 16.02 -2.66
CA ASN A 93 0.06 16.49 -2.37
C ASN A 93 0.19 16.99 -0.93
N ARG A 94 1.27 16.56 -0.25
CA ARG A 94 1.64 16.90 1.13
C ARG A 94 0.51 16.70 2.15
N LYS A 95 -0.39 15.71 1.90
CA LYS A 95 -1.52 15.42 2.79
C LYS A 95 -1.62 13.95 3.14
N MET A 96 -2.27 13.70 4.27
CA MET A 96 -2.71 12.38 4.67
C MET A 96 -4.02 12.03 3.97
N THR A 97 -4.14 10.79 3.52
CA THR A 97 -5.36 10.22 2.95
C THR A 97 -5.66 8.91 3.67
N THR A 98 -6.86 8.77 4.22
CA THR A 98 -7.30 7.52 4.83
C THR A 98 -7.88 6.59 3.77
N ILE A 99 -7.38 5.36 3.72
CA ILE A 99 -7.82 4.31 2.80
C ILE A 99 -8.42 3.17 3.62
N THR A 100 -9.62 2.74 3.26
CA THR A 100 -10.27 1.58 3.86
C THR A 100 -10.18 0.39 2.92
N LEU A 101 -9.60 -0.71 3.41
CA LEU A 101 -9.49 -1.99 2.69
C LEU A 101 -10.52 -2.97 3.27
N PRO A 102 -11.57 -3.33 2.52
CA PRO A 102 -12.53 -4.34 2.95
C PRO A 102 -11.89 -5.73 2.88
N VAL A 103 -11.87 -6.43 3.99
CA VAL A 103 -11.25 -7.75 4.15
C VAL A 103 -12.32 -8.75 4.55
N THR A 104 -12.40 -9.89 3.87
CA THR A 104 -13.24 -11.03 4.25
C THR A 104 -12.37 -12.19 4.70
N PHE A 105 -12.85 -12.94 5.70
CA PHE A 105 -12.16 -14.10 6.25
C PHE A 105 -13.16 -15.25 6.49
N THR A 106 -12.66 -16.49 6.49
CA THR A 106 -13.48 -17.67 6.77
C THR A 106 -13.49 -18.00 8.27
N MET A 107 -14.49 -18.78 8.71
CA MET A 107 -14.53 -19.29 10.09
C MET A 107 -13.31 -20.12 10.46
N ARG A 108 -12.74 -20.85 9.50
CA ARG A 108 -11.51 -21.62 9.71
C ARG A 108 -10.33 -20.74 10.11
N GLU A 109 -10.16 -19.60 9.43
CA GLU A 109 -9.09 -18.64 9.69
C GLU A 109 -9.32 -17.93 11.03
N LEU A 110 -10.57 -17.53 11.29
CA LEU A 110 -10.95 -16.92 12.57
C LEU A 110 -10.68 -17.86 13.75
N THR A 111 -11.06 -19.12 13.65
CA THR A 111 -10.85 -20.12 14.72
C THR A 111 -9.36 -20.31 15.02
N LYS A 112 -8.51 -20.34 13.99
CA LYS A 112 -7.04 -20.41 14.17
C LYS A 112 -6.49 -19.18 14.89
N ALA A 113 -6.88 -17.99 14.45
CA ALA A 113 -6.46 -16.74 15.08
C ALA A 113 -6.94 -16.62 16.53
N ALA A 114 -8.20 -17.01 16.80
CA ALA A 114 -8.76 -17.05 18.15
C ALA A 114 -8.01 -18.04 19.06
N GLY A 115 -7.60 -19.19 18.53
CA GLY A 115 -6.78 -20.17 19.24
C GLY A 115 -5.44 -19.58 19.71
N VAL A 116 -4.75 -18.81 18.85
CA VAL A 116 -3.51 -18.12 19.20
C VAL A 116 -3.76 -17.06 20.28
N LEU A 117 -4.81 -16.25 20.12
CA LEU A 117 -5.18 -15.24 21.11
C LEU A 117 -5.47 -15.84 22.49
N LEU A 118 -6.22 -16.97 22.54
CA LEU A 118 -6.55 -17.64 23.80
C LEU A 118 -5.33 -18.27 24.49
N GLN A 119 -4.37 -18.78 23.70
CA GLN A 119 -3.14 -19.36 24.24
C GLN A 119 -2.15 -18.30 24.74
N ASN A 120 -2.03 -17.19 24.05
CA ASN A 120 -0.99 -16.18 24.30
C ASN A 120 -1.50 -14.93 25.02
N GLY A 121 -2.83 -14.78 25.17
CA GLY A 121 -3.45 -13.57 25.75
C GLY A 121 -3.37 -12.34 24.84
N SER A 122 -2.66 -12.42 23.74
CA SER A 122 -2.50 -11.37 22.76
C SER A 122 -2.26 -11.93 21.37
N ILE A 123 -2.47 -11.10 20.35
CA ILE A 123 -2.20 -11.43 18.95
C ILE A 123 -1.62 -10.23 18.23
N ASN A 124 -0.52 -10.43 17.52
CA ASN A 124 0.03 -9.40 16.64
C ASN A 124 -0.62 -9.53 15.27
N TYR A 125 -0.98 -8.42 14.68
CA TYR A 125 -1.46 -8.44 13.30
C TYR A 125 -0.58 -7.60 12.40
N THR A 126 -0.39 -8.08 11.18
CA THR A 126 0.40 -7.43 10.15
C THR A 126 -0.45 -7.32 8.90
N VAL A 127 -0.51 -6.12 8.35
CA VAL A 127 -1.06 -5.88 7.02
C VAL A 127 0.08 -5.50 6.10
N ARG A 128 0.28 -6.25 5.04
CA ARG A 128 1.32 -5.98 4.04
C ARG A 128 0.78 -6.14 2.63
N GLY A 129 1.34 -5.42 1.69
CA GLY A 129 0.92 -5.47 0.29
C GLY A 129 1.71 -4.50 -0.56
N GLU A 130 1.11 -4.13 -1.68
CA GLU A 130 1.71 -3.23 -2.65
C GLU A 130 0.70 -2.19 -3.11
N PHE A 131 1.16 -0.95 -3.28
CA PHE A 131 0.46 0.11 -3.98
C PHE A 131 0.99 0.24 -5.40
N THR A 132 0.11 0.23 -6.38
CA THR A 132 0.43 0.67 -7.74
C THR A 132 0.00 2.13 -7.87
N LEU A 133 0.99 3.00 -8.02
CA LEU A 133 0.85 4.46 -8.02
C LEU A 133 1.01 4.97 -9.45
N ALA A 134 0.03 5.72 -9.94
CA ALA A 134 0.13 6.48 -11.18
C ALA A 134 0.77 7.84 -10.87
N THR A 135 1.96 8.07 -11.40
CA THR A 135 2.71 9.31 -11.26
C THR A 135 2.92 9.98 -12.62
N PRO A 136 3.29 11.25 -12.67
CA PRO A 136 3.65 11.92 -13.93
C PRO A 136 4.77 11.22 -14.73
N PHE A 137 5.51 10.32 -14.07
CA PHE A 137 6.65 9.59 -14.64
C PHE A 137 6.33 8.11 -14.98
N GLY A 138 5.05 7.74 -14.90
CA GLY A 138 4.52 6.38 -15.12
C GLY A 138 4.09 5.67 -13.84
N ASN A 139 3.69 4.41 -13.99
CA ASN A 139 3.24 3.60 -12.87
C ASN A 139 4.43 3.08 -12.07
N LEU A 140 4.33 3.21 -10.74
CA LEU A 140 5.32 2.72 -9.78
C LEU A 140 4.62 1.80 -8.78
N THR A 141 5.15 0.59 -8.58
CA THR A 141 4.69 -0.31 -7.52
C THR A 141 5.61 -0.19 -6.32
N ARG A 142 5.02 -0.04 -5.13
CA ARG A 142 5.73 0.10 -3.86
C ARG A 142 5.13 -0.80 -2.80
N PRO A 143 5.94 -1.60 -2.10
CA PRO A 143 5.48 -2.38 -0.98
C PRO A 143 5.16 -1.48 0.22
N TYR A 144 4.23 -1.96 1.06
CA TYR A 144 3.92 -1.37 2.36
C TYR A 144 3.72 -2.44 3.41
N GLN A 145 3.89 -2.07 4.67
CA GLN A 145 3.59 -2.92 5.81
C GLN A 145 3.17 -2.04 7.00
N GLY A 146 2.09 -2.46 7.66
CA GLY A 146 1.64 -1.93 8.93
C GLY A 146 1.50 -3.05 9.94
N ASN A 147 1.81 -2.78 11.21
CA ASN A 147 1.73 -3.75 12.29
C ASN A 147 0.89 -3.18 13.43
N GLY A 148 0.22 -4.06 14.13
CA GLY A 148 -0.50 -3.73 15.35
C GLY A 148 -0.57 -4.94 16.28
N ARG A 149 -1.06 -4.71 17.50
CA ARG A 149 -1.23 -5.74 18.51
C ARG A 149 -2.60 -5.59 19.17
N TYR A 150 -3.25 -6.70 19.40
CA TYR A 150 -4.45 -6.78 20.19
C TYR A 150 -4.17 -7.61 21.45
N ASP A 151 -4.47 -7.05 22.61
CA ASP A 151 -4.35 -7.72 23.92
C ASP A 151 -5.76 -7.96 24.48
N SER A 152 -6.07 -9.23 24.81
CA SER A 152 -7.39 -9.60 25.33
C SER A 152 -7.68 -9.04 26.72
N LEU A 153 -6.65 -8.57 27.44
CA LEU A 153 -6.73 -8.04 28.80
C LEU A 153 -6.71 -6.50 28.88
N SER A 154 -6.54 -5.81 27.75
CA SER A 154 -6.60 -4.34 27.74
C SER A 154 -8.06 -3.90 27.62
N ARG A 155 -8.71 -3.71 28.76
CA ARG A 155 -9.94 -2.92 28.92
C ARG A 155 -9.62 -1.61 29.62
#